data_724b85a0178ce066367d2c984017a9e5
#
_entry.id   724b85a0178ce066367d2c984017a9e5
#
_cell.length_a   1.000
_cell.length_b   1.000
_cell.length_c   1.000
_cell.angle_alpha   90.00
_cell.angle_beta   90.00
_cell.angle_gamma   90.00
#
_symmetry.space_group_name_H-M   'P 1'
#
loop_
_entity.id
_entity.type
_entity.pdbx_description
1 polymer ?
#
loop_
_entity_poly.entity_id
_entity_poly.type
_entity_poly.pdbx_seq_one_letter_code
_entity_poly.pdbx_strand_id
1 'polypeptide(L)'
;MDGDVKGAIYESILEKNGQDKKSGAGQYFTPRPLIQAIVDCINPQMGETVCDPACGTGGFLLTAYDYMKGQSASKEKRDFLRDKALHGVDNTPLVVTLASMNLYLHGIGTDRSPIVCEDSLEKEPSTLVDVILANPPFGTRPAGSVDINRPDFYVETKNNQLNFLQQIGRASCRERV
;
A
#
# COMPACT_ATOMS: atom_id res chain seq x y z
N MET A 1 -22.77 0.11 -16.59
CA MET A 1 -21.74 1.11 -16.28
C MET A 1 -20.52 0.32 -15.85
N ASP A 2 -19.48 0.29 -16.66
CA ASP A 2 -18.30 -0.52 -16.43
C ASP A 2 -17.63 -0.17 -15.10
N GLY A 3 -17.10 -1.19 -14.41
CA GLY A 3 -16.40 -1.02 -13.12
C GLY A 3 -15.24 -0.03 -13.20
N ASP A 4 -14.60 0.06 -14.36
CA ASP A 4 -13.49 0.98 -14.66
C ASP A 4 -13.91 2.47 -14.55
N VAL A 5 -15.11 2.82 -14.99
CA VAL A 5 -15.62 4.20 -14.90
C VAL A 5 -15.93 4.60 -13.45
N LYS A 6 -16.46 3.67 -12.64
CA LYS A 6 -16.76 3.94 -11.21
C LYS A 6 -15.48 4.14 -10.41
N GLY A 7 -14.48 3.31 -10.66
CA GLY A 7 -13.16 3.42 -10.06
C GLY A 7 -12.51 4.76 -10.40
N ALA A 8 -12.46 5.14 -11.68
CA ALA A 8 -11.88 6.40 -12.12
C ALA A 8 -12.57 7.65 -11.51
N ILE A 9 -13.91 7.63 -11.37
CA ILE A 9 -14.65 8.71 -10.71
C ILE A 9 -14.26 8.77 -9.22
N TYR A 10 -14.21 7.64 -8.54
CA TYR A 10 -13.87 7.57 -7.12
C TYR A 10 -12.47 8.11 -6.86
N GLU A 11 -11.49 7.72 -7.67
CA GLU A 11 -10.13 8.23 -7.57
C GLU A 11 -10.04 9.74 -7.81
N SER A 12 -10.77 10.26 -8.79
CA SER A 12 -10.86 11.71 -9.04
C SER A 12 -11.39 12.48 -7.81
N ILE A 13 -12.30 11.87 -7.06
CA ILE A 13 -12.81 12.43 -5.80
C ILE A 13 -11.75 12.38 -4.70
N LEU A 14 -11.04 11.25 -4.57
CA LEU A 14 -9.96 11.11 -3.59
C LEU A 14 -8.83 12.11 -3.85
N GLU A 15 -8.44 12.29 -5.12
CA GLU A 15 -7.40 13.24 -5.53
C GLU A 15 -7.79 14.68 -5.19
N LYS A 16 -9.00 15.11 -5.53
CA LYS A 16 -9.50 16.45 -5.19
C LYS A 16 -9.51 16.71 -3.68
N ASN A 17 -10.00 15.75 -2.91
CA ASN A 17 -10.01 15.85 -1.45
C ASN A 17 -8.61 15.79 -0.84
N GLY A 18 -7.69 15.03 -1.45
CA GLY A 18 -6.30 14.95 -1.04
C GLY A 18 -5.51 16.24 -1.26
N GLN A 19 -5.87 17.04 -2.26
CA GLN A 19 -5.26 18.34 -2.52
C GLN A 19 -5.78 19.45 -1.58
N ASP A 20 -6.89 19.23 -0.90
CA ASP A 20 -7.51 20.22 -0.01
C ASP A 20 -6.80 20.24 1.35
N LYS A 21 -5.81 21.15 1.50
CA LYS A 21 -4.97 21.34 2.71
C LYS A 21 -5.76 21.59 4.00
N LYS A 22 -7.03 21.96 3.89
CA LYS A 22 -7.90 22.27 5.04
C LYS A 22 -8.51 21.02 5.71
N SER A 23 -8.58 19.90 5.01
CA SER A 23 -9.23 18.69 5.52
C SER A 23 -8.28 17.69 6.22
N GLY A 24 -6.96 17.94 6.21
CA GLY A 24 -5.95 16.98 6.72
C GLY A 24 -5.81 15.72 5.86
N ALA A 25 -6.66 15.52 4.86
CA ALA A 25 -6.64 14.35 4.00
C ALA A 25 -5.46 14.33 3.00
N GLY A 26 -4.85 15.49 2.73
CA GLY A 26 -3.74 15.62 1.79
C GLY A 26 -2.47 14.88 2.18
N GLN A 27 -2.31 14.52 3.44
CA GLN A 27 -1.15 13.75 3.92
C GLN A 27 -1.19 12.27 3.52
N TYR A 28 -2.34 11.77 3.04
CA TYR A 28 -2.55 10.37 2.64
C TYR A 28 -2.50 10.16 1.14
N PHE A 29 -2.21 11.21 0.37
CA PHE A 29 -2.26 11.17 -1.08
C PHE A 29 -0.88 11.36 -1.70
N THR A 30 -0.41 10.35 -2.45
CA THR A 30 0.82 10.44 -3.24
C THR A 30 0.45 10.74 -4.70
N PRO A 31 1.09 11.74 -5.37
CA PRO A 31 0.79 12.08 -6.75
C PRO A 31 0.95 10.90 -7.70
N ARG A 32 -0.06 10.65 -8.54
CA ARG A 32 -0.06 9.52 -9.47
C ARG A 32 1.15 9.42 -10.38
N PRO A 33 1.66 10.52 -10.99
CA PRO A 33 2.87 10.43 -11.83
C PRO A 33 4.09 9.91 -11.06
N LEU A 34 4.20 10.23 -9.77
CA LEU A 34 5.28 9.72 -8.93
C LEU A 34 5.10 8.22 -8.64
N ILE A 35 3.88 7.80 -8.30
CA ILE A 35 3.56 6.37 -8.10
C ILE A 35 3.87 5.58 -9.36
N GLN A 36 3.43 6.06 -10.54
CA GLN A 36 3.68 5.40 -11.81
C GLN A 36 5.17 5.26 -12.09
N ALA A 37 5.95 6.32 -11.92
CA ALA A 37 7.39 6.28 -12.12
C ALA A 37 8.10 5.26 -11.21
N ILE A 38 7.66 5.16 -9.94
CA ILE A 38 8.20 4.17 -9.00
C ILE A 38 7.84 2.76 -9.44
N VAL A 39 6.57 2.50 -9.80
CA VAL A 39 6.11 1.19 -10.26
C VAL A 39 6.83 0.76 -11.55
N ASP A 40 7.02 1.68 -12.50
CA ASP A 40 7.76 1.43 -13.74
C ASP A 40 9.22 1.04 -13.46
N CYS A 41 9.87 1.71 -12.50
CA CYS A 41 11.26 1.40 -12.11
C CYS A 41 11.37 0.04 -11.40
N ILE A 42 10.43 -0.27 -10.53
CA ILE A 42 10.41 -1.53 -9.76
C ILE A 42 10.03 -2.71 -10.65
N ASN A 43 9.14 -2.47 -11.63
CA ASN A 43 8.72 -3.46 -12.63
C ASN A 43 8.18 -4.76 -11.98
N PRO A 44 7.11 -4.69 -11.15
CA PRO A 44 6.54 -5.89 -10.53
C PRO A 44 6.01 -6.87 -11.58
N GLN A 45 6.23 -8.17 -11.37
CA GLN A 45 5.91 -9.20 -12.35
C GLN A 45 4.65 -9.98 -11.96
N MET A 46 3.91 -10.47 -12.98
CA MET A 46 2.76 -11.34 -12.77
C MET A 46 3.11 -12.61 -11.98
N GLY A 47 2.47 -12.76 -10.83
CA GLY A 47 2.70 -13.84 -9.88
C GLY A 47 3.53 -13.43 -8.67
N GLU A 48 4.05 -12.20 -8.63
CA GLU A 48 4.67 -11.62 -7.43
C GLU A 48 3.59 -11.06 -6.49
N THR A 49 3.93 -11.04 -5.20
CA THR A 49 3.15 -10.40 -4.15
C THR A 49 3.65 -8.98 -3.92
N VAL A 50 2.72 -8.03 -3.75
CA VAL A 50 3.02 -6.61 -3.53
C VAL A 50 2.40 -6.14 -2.21
N CYS A 51 3.20 -5.48 -1.37
CA CYS A 51 2.73 -4.90 -0.12
C CYS A 51 2.97 -3.39 -0.07
N ASP A 52 2.00 -2.67 0.50
CA ASP A 52 2.18 -1.29 0.97
C ASP A 52 1.88 -1.23 2.47
N PRO A 53 2.90 -1.10 3.34
CA PRO A 53 2.73 -1.08 4.79
C PRO A 53 2.20 0.26 5.35
N ALA A 54 1.98 1.26 4.50
CA ALA A 54 1.38 2.56 4.84
C ALA A 54 0.50 3.02 3.67
N CYS A 55 -0.49 2.18 3.31
CA CYS A 55 -1.10 2.20 1.99
C CYS A 55 -1.95 3.44 1.68
N GLY A 56 -2.30 4.24 2.69
CA GLY A 56 -3.15 5.39 2.47
C GLY A 56 -4.45 4.97 1.75
N THR A 57 -4.79 5.63 0.66
CA THR A 57 -5.97 5.30 -0.16
C THR A 57 -5.75 4.18 -1.18
N GLY A 58 -4.62 3.46 -1.10
CA GLY A 58 -4.31 2.30 -1.95
C GLY A 58 -3.72 2.63 -3.33
N GLY A 59 -3.23 3.84 -3.52
CA GLY A 59 -2.73 4.30 -4.83
C GLY A 59 -1.58 3.46 -5.39
N PHE A 60 -0.59 3.06 -4.57
CA PHE A 60 0.49 2.18 -5.01
C PHE A 60 -0.01 0.80 -5.40
N LEU A 61 -0.92 0.21 -4.61
CA LEU A 61 -1.46 -1.11 -4.90
C LEU A 61 -2.29 -1.12 -6.18
N LEU A 62 -3.09 -0.08 -6.40
CA LEU A 62 -3.87 0.04 -7.62
C LEU A 62 -2.99 0.21 -8.87
N THR A 63 -1.98 1.08 -8.81
CA THR A 63 -1.06 1.28 -9.92
C THR A 63 -0.25 0.02 -10.21
N ALA A 64 0.21 -0.70 -9.18
CA ALA A 64 0.88 -2.00 -9.35
C ALA A 64 -0.04 -3.05 -9.98
N TYR A 65 -1.32 -3.10 -9.56
CA TYR A 65 -2.32 -3.97 -10.16
C TYR A 65 -2.49 -3.71 -11.66
N ASP A 66 -2.71 -2.46 -12.05
CA ASP A 66 -2.90 -2.08 -13.45
C ASP A 66 -1.65 -2.38 -14.29
N TYR A 67 -0.47 -2.11 -13.75
CA TYR A 67 0.81 -2.42 -14.38
C TYR A 67 0.97 -3.93 -14.62
N MET A 68 0.76 -4.75 -13.61
CA MET A 68 0.87 -6.21 -13.69
C MET A 68 -0.21 -6.81 -14.59
N LYS A 69 -1.46 -6.31 -14.51
CA LYS A 69 -2.60 -6.75 -15.33
C LYS A 69 -2.35 -6.57 -16.83
N GLY A 70 -1.55 -5.58 -17.22
CA GLY A 70 -1.12 -5.35 -18.61
C GLY A 70 -0.17 -6.42 -19.15
N GLN A 71 0.42 -7.24 -18.29
CA GLN A 71 1.36 -8.29 -18.70
C GLN A 71 0.64 -9.56 -19.19
N SER A 72 1.29 -10.30 -20.10
CA SER A 72 0.77 -11.59 -20.56
C SER A 72 0.88 -12.64 -19.45
N ALA A 73 -0.24 -13.27 -19.10
CA ALA A 73 -0.27 -14.24 -18.02
C ALA A 73 -1.39 -15.27 -18.18
N SER A 74 -1.25 -16.43 -17.51
CA SER A 74 -2.28 -17.44 -17.40
C SER A 74 -3.49 -16.93 -16.59
N LYS A 75 -4.62 -17.64 -16.69
CA LYS A 75 -5.83 -17.33 -15.91
C LYS A 75 -5.53 -17.39 -14.40
N GLU A 76 -4.81 -18.42 -13.97
CA GLU A 76 -4.46 -18.65 -12.57
C GLU A 76 -3.65 -17.46 -11.98
N LYS A 77 -2.71 -16.93 -12.75
CA LYS A 77 -1.94 -15.74 -12.34
C LYS A 77 -2.82 -14.49 -12.27
N ARG A 78 -3.76 -14.34 -13.17
CA ARG A 78 -4.72 -13.22 -13.13
C ARG A 78 -5.66 -13.31 -11.92
N ASP A 79 -6.16 -14.50 -11.61
CA ASP A 79 -6.98 -14.73 -10.42
C ASP A 79 -6.17 -14.51 -9.14
N PHE A 80 -4.90 -14.96 -9.11
CA PHE A 80 -3.98 -14.68 -8.01
C PHE A 80 -3.74 -13.17 -7.81
N LEU A 81 -3.47 -12.43 -8.90
CA LEU A 81 -3.28 -10.97 -8.84
C LEU A 81 -4.50 -10.27 -8.25
N ARG A 82 -5.69 -10.65 -8.69
CA ARG A 82 -6.95 -10.04 -8.23
C ARG A 82 -7.24 -10.31 -6.77
N ASP A 83 -7.00 -11.54 -6.30
CA ASP A 83 -7.56 -12.01 -5.03
C ASP A 83 -6.53 -12.17 -3.91
N LYS A 84 -5.22 -12.28 -4.24
CA LYS A 84 -4.20 -12.70 -3.27
C LYS A 84 -2.87 -11.94 -3.33
N ALA A 85 -2.53 -11.32 -4.45
CA ALA A 85 -1.19 -10.75 -4.64
C ALA A 85 -0.96 -9.44 -3.89
N LEU A 86 -2.02 -8.68 -3.63
CA LEU A 86 -1.93 -7.33 -3.08
C LEU A 86 -2.23 -7.32 -1.58
N HIS A 87 -1.43 -6.59 -0.81
CA HIS A 87 -1.57 -6.43 0.62
C HIS A 87 -1.35 -4.96 1.00
N GLY A 88 -2.27 -4.38 1.73
CA GLY A 88 -2.15 -3.02 2.23
C GLY A 88 -2.39 -2.95 3.73
N VAL A 89 -1.65 -2.11 4.41
CA VAL A 89 -1.84 -1.84 5.84
C VAL A 89 -1.92 -0.34 6.07
N ASP A 90 -2.88 0.09 6.86
CA ASP A 90 -2.95 1.46 7.39
C ASP A 90 -3.54 1.43 8.79
N ASN A 91 -3.12 2.34 9.65
CA ASN A 91 -3.58 2.39 11.05
C ASN A 91 -4.82 3.24 11.25
N THR A 92 -5.32 3.91 10.20
CA THR A 92 -6.45 4.82 10.27
C THR A 92 -7.72 4.17 9.70
N PRO A 93 -8.73 3.83 10.52
CA PRO A 93 -9.92 3.08 10.06
C PRO A 93 -10.66 3.71 8.88
N LEU A 94 -10.74 5.05 8.85
CA LEU A 94 -11.35 5.77 7.72
C LEU A 94 -10.55 5.56 6.44
N VAL A 95 -9.23 5.64 6.50
CA VAL A 95 -8.34 5.48 5.35
C VAL A 95 -8.41 4.05 4.82
N VAL A 96 -8.43 3.04 5.72
CA VAL A 96 -8.64 1.63 5.36
C VAL A 96 -9.96 1.42 4.63
N THR A 97 -11.03 2.09 5.07
CA THR A 97 -12.34 2.04 4.39
C THR A 97 -12.25 2.62 2.98
N LEU A 98 -11.60 3.79 2.83
CA LEU A 98 -11.41 4.44 1.53
C LEU A 98 -10.56 3.59 0.59
N ALA A 99 -9.45 3.02 1.09
CA ALA A 99 -8.60 2.11 0.32
C ALA A 99 -9.34 0.85 -0.12
N SER A 100 -10.06 0.21 0.81
CA SER A 100 -10.85 -1.00 0.51
C SER A 100 -11.91 -0.73 -0.55
N MET A 101 -12.61 0.40 -0.45
CA MET A 101 -13.58 0.80 -1.46
C MET A 101 -12.91 1.08 -2.82
N ASN A 102 -11.75 1.73 -2.81
CA ASN A 102 -10.99 2.01 -4.03
C ASN A 102 -10.62 0.72 -4.76
N LEU A 103 -10.01 -0.24 -4.07
CA LEU A 103 -9.63 -1.52 -4.66
C LEU A 103 -10.87 -2.32 -5.12
N TYR A 104 -11.93 -2.37 -4.31
CA TYR A 104 -13.17 -3.06 -4.66
C TYR A 104 -13.81 -2.52 -5.96
N LEU A 105 -13.84 -1.20 -6.15
CA LEU A 105 -14.38 -0.58 -7.36
C LEU A 105 -13.58 -0.93 -8.62
N HIS A 106 -12.31 -1.31 -8.47
CA HIS A 106 -11.45 -1.82 -9.54
C HIS A 106 -11.47 -3.35 -9.66
N GLY A 107 -12.36 -4.03 -8.91
CA GLY A 107 -12.53 -5.48 -8.96
C GLY A 107 -11.43 -6.27 -8.26
N ILE A 108 -10.73 -5.65 -7.30
CA ILE A 108 -9.66 -6.27 -6.52
C ILE A 108 -10.21 -6.71 -5.15
N GLY A 109 -9.91 -7.94 -4.73
CA GLY A 109 -10.31 -8.47 -3.42
C GLY A 109 -11.83 -8.57 -3.26
N THR A 110 -12.51 -9.23 -4.19
CA THR A 110 -13.98 -9.27 -4.28
C THR A 110 -14.62 -9.93 -3.06
N ASP A 111 -13.99 -10.96 -2.51
CA ASP A 111 -14.53 -11.72 -1.37
C ASP A 111 -13.98 -11.21 -0.02
N ARG A 112 -12.79 -10.65 -0.04
CA ARG A 112 -12.11 -10.12 1.15
C ARG A 112 -11.21 -8.97 0.78
N SER A 113 -11.34 -7.84 1.50
CA SER A 113 -10.44 -6.70 1.31
C SER A 113 -8.98 -7.11 1.52
N PRO A 114 -8.06 -6.73 0.62
CA PRO A 114 -6.63 -6.93 0.83
C PRO A 114 -6.02 -5.89 1.79
N ILE A 115 -6.85 -4.98 2.33
CA ILE A 115 -6.42 -3.91 3.24
C ILE A 115 -6.75 -4.29 4.67
N VAL A 116 -5.76 -4.13 5.57
CA VAL A 116 -5.87 -4.42 7.00
C VAL A 116 -5.68 -3.14 7.81
N CYS A 117 -6.49 -2.99 8.88
CA CYS A 117 -6.38 -1.87 9.80
C CYS A 117 -5.47 -2.24 10.97
N GLU A 118 -4.17 -1.95 10.85
CA GLU A 118 -3.15 -2.25 11.86
C GLU A 118 -2.03 -1.21 11.79
N ASP A 119 -1.24 -1.10 12.85
CA ASP A 119 0.03 -0.37 12.81
C ASP A 119 1.15 -1.33 12.36
N SER A 120 1.67 -1.12 11.16
CA SER A 120 2.74 -1.94 10.57
C SER A 120 4.02 -1.98 11.39
N LEU A 121 4.20 -1.04 12.32
CA LEU A 121 5.40 -0.94 13.15
C LEU A 121 5.28 -1.69 14.48
N GLU A 122 4.07 -2.15 14.88
CA GLU A 122 3.87 -2.83 16.16
C GLU A 122 4.37 -4.27 16.17
N LYS A 123 4.33 -4.96 15.02
CA LYS A 123 4.63 -6.39 14.92
C LYS A 123 5.57 -6.69 13.77
N GLU A 124 6.26 -7.82 13.88
CA GLU A 124 6.99 -8.39 12.75
C GLU A 124 6.01 -8.73 11.61
N PRO A 125 6.45 -8.59 10.35
CA PRO A 125 5.65 -9.03 9.21
C PRO A 125 5.32 -10.52 9.35
N SER A 126 4.04 -10.87 9.29
CA SER A 126 3.59 -12.26 9.36
C SER A 126 3.85 -13.03 8.06
N THR A 127 4.09 -12.32 6.97
CA THR A 127 4.32 -12.89 5.64
C THR A 127 5.33 -12.04 4.90
N LEU A 128 6.30 -12.72 4.27
CA LEU A 128 7.24 -12.06 3.38
C LEU A 128 6.61 -11.86 2.01
N VAL A 129 6.96 -10.75 1.35
CA VAL A 129 6.44 -10.37 0.03
C VAL A 129 7.57 -10.11 -0.96
N ASP A 130 7.27 -10.24 -2.26
CA ASP A 130 8.26 -10.06 -3.31
C ASP A 130 8.59 -8.59 -3.56
N VAL A 131 7.60 -7.71 -3.44
CA VAL A 131 7.72 -6.29 -3.73
C VAL A 131 7.07 -5.46 -2.62
N ILE A 132 7.74 -4.40 -2.18
CA ILE A 132 7.18 -3.40 -1.27
C ILE A 132 7.23 -2.05 -1.96
N LEU A 133 6.07 -1.38 -2.00
CA LEU A 133 5.88 -0.04 -2.52
C LEU A 133 5.30 0.82 -1.40
N ALA A 134 5.99 1.85 -0.96
CA ALA A 134 5.53 2.65 0.17
C ALA A 134 5.96 4.11 0.08
N ASN A 135 5.07 5.00 0.54
CA ASN A 135 5.38 6.36 0.92
C ASN A 135 4.97 6.56 2.40
N PRO A 136 5.81 6.12 3.36
CA PRO A 136 5.45 6.14 4.77
C PRO A 136 5.37 7.57 5.33
N PRO A 137 4.63 7.76 6.45
CA PRO A 137 4.52 9.06 7.08
C PRO A 137 5.86 9.58 7.56
N PHE A 138 6.08 10.90 7.40
CA PHE A 138 7.29 11.59 7.81
C PHE A 138 7.24 12.02 9.28
N GLY A 139 8.42 12.29 9.85
CA GLY A 139 8.59 12.85 11.19
C GLY A 139 8.67 11.80 12.29
N THR A 140 8.28 12.20 13.48
CA THR A 140 8.31 11.37 14.68
C THR A 140 6.90 10.93 15.06
N ARG A 141 6.78 9.79 15.75
CA ARG A 141 5.50 9.35 16.31
C ARG A 141 4.95 10.40 17.27
N PRO A 142 3.61 10.61 17.29
CA PRO A 142 2.98 11.53 18.23
C PRO A 142 3.32 11.21 19.68
N ALA A 143 3.35 12.23 20.53
CA ALA A 143 3.51 12.03 21.97
C ALA A 143 2.36 11.15 22.52
N GLY A 144 2.71 10.14 23.31
CA GLY A 144 1.74 9.19 23.86
C GLY A 144 1.45 7.98 22.98
N SER A 145 2.05 7.86 21.79
CA SER A 145 2.05 6.62 21.01
C SER A 145 2.80 5.52 21.76
N VAL A 146 2.37 4.27 21.56
CA VAL A 146 3.07 3.10 22.10
C VAL A 146 4.50 3.08 21.55
N ASP A 147 5.48 2.87 22.43
CA ASP A 147 6.87 2.74 22.01
C ASP A 147 7.03 1.48 21.13
N ILE A 148 7.78 1.62 20.04
CA ILE A 148 8.10 0.49 19.16
C ILE A 148 9.16 -0.34 19.87
N ASN A 149 8.72 -1.46 20.45
CA ASN A 149 9.62 -2.44 21.07
C ASN A 149 9.71 -3.67 20.16
N ARG A 150 10.54 -3.55 19.12
CA ARG A 150 10.75 -4.56 18.07
C ARG A 150 12.16 -5.13 18.17
N PRO A 151 12.34 -6.37 18.66
CA PRO A 151 13.65 -7.01 18.79
C PRO A 151 14.33 -7.28 17.47
N ASP A 152 13.58 -7.30 16.37
CA ASP A 152 14.09 -7.48 15.00
C ASP A 152 14.57 -6.17 14.35
N PHE A 153 14.34 -5.01 14.97
CA PHE A 153 14.87 -3.73 14.49
C PHE A 153 16.31 -3.53 14.97
N TYR A 154 17.17 -3.02 14.08
CA TYR A 154 18.57 -2.77 14.37
C TYR A 154 18.80 -1.47 15.18
N VAL A 155 17.87 -0.51 15.02
CA VAL A 155 17.99 0.82 15.63
C VAL A 155 16.70 1.17 16.34
N GLU A 156 16.78 1.45 17.64
CA GLU A 156 15.71 2.09 18.39
C GLU A 156 15.63 3.56 18.03
N THR A 157 14.49 4.00 17.51
CA THR A 157 14.27 5.39 17.13
C THR A 157 12.78 5.75 17.14
N LYS A 158 12.49 7.03 17.37
CA LYS A 158 11.14 7.60 17.21
C LYS A 158 10.89 8.14 15.79
N ASN A 159 11.88 8.07 14.91
CA ASN A 159 11.76 8.53 13.53
C ASN A 159 10.97 7.50 12.70
N ASN A 160 9.84 7.93 12.14
CA ASN A 160 8.96 7.05 11.37
C ASN A 160 9.65 6.51 10.11
N GLN A 161 10.40 7.33 9.37
CA GLN A 161 11.05 6.90 8.14
C GLN A 161 12.04 5.78 8.39
N LEU A 162 12.87 5.89 9.45
CA LEU A 162 13.84 4.86 9.83
C LEU A 162 13.14 3.58 10.29
N ASN A 163 12.03 3.69 11.01
CA ASN A 163 11.25 2.53 11.45
C ASN A 163 10.61 1.81 10.25
N PHE A 164 10.01 2.56 9.31
CA PHE A 164 9.47 1.97 8.09
C PHE A 164 10.54 1.36 7.19
N LEU A 165 11.75 1.97 7.12
CA LEU A 165 12.87 1.38 6.39
C LEU A 165 13.26 0.01 6.95
N GLN A 166 13.32 -0.12 8.28
CA GLN A 166 13.57 -1.40 8.95
C GLN A 166 12.44 -2.39 8.71
N GLN A 167 11.17 -1.96 8.81
CA GLN A 167 10.00 -2.78 8.51
C GLN A 167 10.02 -3.31 7.08
N ILE A 168 10.35 -2.47 6.09
CA ILE A 168 10.48 -2.85 4.69
C ILE A 168 11.57 -3.90 4.52
N GLY A 169 12.73 -3.71 5.14
CA GLY A 169 13.82 -4.67 5.10
C GLY A 169 13.48 -6.04 5.70
N ARG A 170 12.56 -6.07 6.69
CA ARG A 170 12.09 -7.33 7.31
C ARG A 170 10.97 -8.01 6.53
N ALA A 171 10.14 -7.24 5.82
CA ALA A 171 9.00 -7.75 5.07
C ALA A 171 9.36 -8.25 3.66
N SER A 172 10.53 -7.91 3.12
CA SER A 172 10.93 -8.28 1.77
C SER A 172 11.52 -9.69 1.72
N CYS A 173 11.02 -10.52 0.79
CA CYS A 173 11.55 -11.85 0.48
C CYS A 173 12.86 -11.84 -0.29
N ARG A 174 13.17 -10.74 -0.98
CA ARG A 174 14.35 -10.64 -1.83
C ARG A 174 15.50 -9.98 -1.07
N GLU A 175 16.51 -10.76 -0.73
CA GLU A 175 17.87 -10.24 -0.58
C GLU A 175 18.30 -9.69 -1.95
N ARG A 176 18.08 -8.41 -2.19
CA ARG A 176 18.76 -7.73 -3.30
C ARG A 176 20.15 -7.36 -2.79
N VAL A 177 21.11 -8.18 -3.18
CA VAL A 177 22.54 -7.83 -3.10
C VAL A 177 22.84 -6.69 -4.06
#